data_7d27b8ced776b616d3da30c790480e1e
#
_entry.id   7d27b8ced776b616d3da30c790480e1e
#
_cell.length_a   1.000
_cell.length_b   1.000
_cell.length_c   1.000
_cell.angle_alpha   90.00
_cell.angle_beta   90.00
_cell.angle_gamma   90.00
#
_symmetry.space_group_name_H-M   'P 1'
#
loop_
_entity.id
_entity.type
_entity.pdbx_description
1 polymer ?
#
loop_
_entity_poly.entity_id
_entity_poly.type
_entity_poly.pdbx_seq_one_letter_code
_entity_poly.pdbx_strand_id
1 'polypeptide(L)'
;GKRGVVSSAHPLASEAGIKILESGGNAIDAAVASAFVLSVVEPSMSGIGGRLQAIVKLPNGEIRGVDASTQVPEKYDSNTHPKNSYGYSTIGIPGVVAGLVKLNTEYGLLPLDVVMEDAIYYAENGYKILPGESYRQMIAKDQIEKFDGTKKYFLDENGENFSSGELVVQSDLAKILKIISEKGKSGFYDGEIAKNIVDDIQQNGGILTLDDLKNYEAKDSRVLSGNYRGYDVHSLFLPSYGAITIEILNILSHFNIDELDQVEWVKMFSDVFRIAYLDRPKQKYEDSLELILSKDYAKKLFHTLKESKASKRTNAELNGEWIADIGHTTHLSASDKDGNVISLTQTIGPLMGSKVASDGLGFLYAVTLGGYLGDYKPGDRAHSH
;
A
#
# COMPACT_ATOMS: atom_id res chain seq x y z
N GLY A 1 15.20 20.64 2.11
CA GLY A 1 16.64 20.66 1.79
C GLY A 1 16.90 21.29 0.42
N LYS A 2 18.13 21.71 0.15
CA LYS A 2 18.47 22.37 -1.13
C LYS A 2 18.36 21.46 -2.36
N ARG A 3 18.43 20.14 -2.16
CA ARG A 3 18.38 19.13 -3.26
C ARG A 3 17.06 18.41 -3.36
N GLY A 4 16.34 18.31 -2.26
CA GLY A 4 15.05 17.63 -2.16
C GLY A 4 14.71 17.26 -0.73
N VAL A 5 13.61 16.53 -0.59
CA VAL A 5 13.10 16.01 0.70
C VAL A 5 12.59 14.61 0.48
N VAL A 6 12.85 13.73 1.45
CA VAL A 6 12.27 12.39 1.53
C VAL A 6 11.64 12.21 2.91
N SER A 7 10.42 11.74 2.96
CA SER A 7 9.70 11.42 4.19
C SER A 7 9.14 10.00 4.09
N SER A 8 9.48 9.15 5.04
CA SER A 8 9.00 7.75 5.11
C SER A 8 8.80 7.33 6.56
N ALA A 9 8.19 6.17 6.78
CA ALA A 9 7.88 5.65 8.10
C ALA A 9 9.11 5.13 8.87
N HIS A 10 10.26 4.94 8.20
CA HIS A 10 11.47 4.42 8.84
C HIS A 10 12.71 5.28 8.49
N PRO A 11 13.59 5.61 9.48
CA PRO A 11 14.77 6.42 9.25
C PRO A 11 15.68 5.90 8.13
N LEU A 12 15.98 4.58 8.13
CA LEU A 12 16.85 3.96 7.12
C LEU A 12 16.28 4.10 5.70
N ALA A 13 14.95 4.08 5.55
CA ALA A 13 14.32 4.28 4.25
C ALA A 13 14.42 5.74 3.79
N SER A 14 14.27 6.70 4.70
CA SER A 14 14.47 8.12 4.39
C SER A 14 15.95 8.41 4.05
N GLU A 15 16.88 7.81 4.77
CA GLU A 15 18.34 7.93 4.51
C GLU A 15 18.71 7.37 3.14
N ALA A 16 18.20 6.18 2.77
CA ALA A 16 18.40 5.59 1.43
C ALA A 16 17.89 6.53 0.32
N GLY A 17 16.69 7.08 0.46
CA GLY A 17 16.16 8.03 -0.51
C GLY A 17 17.00 9.31 -0.61
N ILE A 18 17.51 9.85 0.51
CA ILE A 18 18.42 11.02 0.52
C ILE A 18 19.74 10.69 -0.18
N LYS A 19 20.32 9.52 0.09
CA LYS A 19 21.54 9.04 -0.58
C LYS A 19 21.38 8.98 -2.10
N ILE A 20 20.22 8.52 -2.57
CA ILE A 20 19.89 8.49 -3.99
C ILE A 20 19.82 9.91 -4.59
N LEU A 21 19.17 10.87 -3.91
CA LEU A 21 19.16 12.27 -4.36
C LEU A 21 20.57 12.88 -4.39
N GLU A 22 21.43 12.52 -3.46
CA GLU A 22 22.84 12.98 -3.39
C GLU A 22 23.69 12.35 -4.49
N SER A 23 23.37 11.15 -4.92
CA SER A 23 24.05 10.41 -6.01
C SER A 23 23.59 10.82 -7.41
N GLY A 24 22.67 11.79 -7.51
CA GLY A 24 22.21 12.34 -8.81
C GLY A 24 20.91 11.72 -9.31
N GLY A 25 20.24 10.87 -8.53
CA GLY A 25 18.89 10.41 -8.81
C GLY A 25 17.86 11.51 -8.58
N ASN A 26 16.65 11.29 -9.10
CA ASN A 26 15.51 12.18 -8.90
C ASN A 26 14.60 11.73 -7.74
N ALA A 27 13.49 12.44 -7.52
CA ALA A 27 12.53 12.12 -6.47
C ALA A 27 11.93 10.73 -6.63
N ILE A 28 11.77 10.23 -7.87
CA ILE A 28 11.19 8.93 -8.14
C ILE A 28 12.18 7.82 -7.77
N ASP A 29 13.45 7.94 -8.15
CA ASP A 29 14.50 7.02 -7.73
C ASP A 29 14.61 6.96 -6.20
N ALA A 30 14.56 8.12 -5.54
CA ALA A 30 14.59 8.22 -4.08
C ALA A 30 13.40 7.51 -3.42
N ALA A 31 12.21 7.65 -3.99
CA ALA A 31 11.01 6.98 -3.50
C ALA A 31 11.07 5.46 -3.72
N VAL A 32 11.57 4.99 -4.87
CA VAL A 32 11.75 3.56 -5.16
C VAL A 32 12.75 2.94 -4.20
N ALA A 33 13.89 3.60 -3.95
CA ALA A 33 14.89 3.13 -2.96
C ALA A 33 14.28 3.03 -1.55
N SER A 34 13.59 4.09 -1.11
CA SER A 34 12.91 4.11 0.18
C SER A 34 11.87 2.99 0.29
N ALA A 35 11.10 2.73 -0.78
CA ALA A 35 10.07 1.70 -0.81
C ALA A 35 10.65 0.27 -0.71
N PHE A 36 11.77 -0.01 -1.39
CA PHE A 36 12.48 -1.28 -1.23
C PHE A 36 13.07 -1.44 0.16
N VAL A 37 13.65 -0.38 0.74
CA VAL A 37 14.15 -0.42 2.13
C VAL A 37 13.00 -0.66 3.12
N LEU A 38 11.85 0.01 2.98
CA LEU A 38 10.66 -0.25 3.81
C LEU A 38 10.20 -1.70 3.73
N SER A 39 10.31 -2.34 2.55
CA SER A 39 9.98 -3.76 2.38
C SER A 39 10.90 -4.70 3.19
N VAL A 40 12.07 -4.22 3.61
CA VAL A 40 13.03 -4.94 4.45
C VAL A 40 12.84 -4.62 5.93
N VAL A 41 12.77 -3.31 6.26
CA VAL A 41 12.86 -2.86 7.66
C VAL A 41 11.51 -2.68 8.36
N GLU A 42 10.41 -2.75 7.61
CA GLU A 42 9.04 -2.62 8.11
C GLU A 42 8.10 -3.71 7.52
N PRO A 43 8.50 -5.00 7.62
CA PRO A 43 7.82 -6.10 6.94
C PRO A 43 6.40 -6.36 7.45
N SER A 44 6.04 -5.92 8.65
CA SER A 44 4.68 -6.05 9.19
C SER A 44 3.65 -5.17 8.47
N MET A 45 4.10 -4.10 7.79
CA MET A 45 3.25 -3.07 7.19
C MET A 45 3.25 -3.14 5.67
N SER A 46 4.39 -3.49 5.07
CA SER A 46 4.58 -3.53 3.62
C SER A 46 5.62 -4.58 3.22
N GLY A 47 5.73 -4.86 1.93
CA GLY A 47 6.72 -5.82 1.43
C GLY A 47 6.55 -6.08 -0.06
N ILE A 48 7.54 -6.75 -0.65
CA ILE A 48 7.55 -7.07 -2.09
C ILE A 48 6.41 -8.02 -2.51
N GLY A 49 5.80 -8.75 -1.56
CA GLY A 49 4.60 -9.57 -1.78
C GLY A 49 3.28 -8.78 -1.69
N GLY A 50 3.35 -7.45 -1.64
CA GLY A 50 2.24 -6.54 -1.42
C GLY A 50 1.69 -5.85 -2.67
N ARG A 51 1.00 -4.74 -2.44
CA ARG A 51 0.41 -3.84 -3.42
C ARG A 51 0.92 -2.42 -3.25
N LEU A 52 0.87 -1.62 -4.34
CA LEU A 52 1.39 -0.27 -4.38
C LEU A 52 0.50 0.62 -5.25
N GLN A 53 0.36 1.86 -4.84
CA GLN A 53 -0.16 2.94 -5.67
C GLN A 53 0.71 4.18 -5.52
N ALA A 54 0.94 4.89 -6.62
CA ALA A 54 1.73 6.11 -6.61
C ALA A 54 1.13 7.19 -7.51
N ILE A 55 1.29 8.44 -7.09
CA ILE A 55 1.02 9.61 -7.91
C ILE A 55 2.33 10.38 -8.06
N VAL A 56 2.65 10.76 -9.29
CA VAL A 56 3.89 11.43 -9.67
C VAL A 56 3.54 12.75 -10.33
N LYS A 57 4.17 13.85 -9.89
CA LYS A 57 4.20 15.13 -10.59
C LYS A 57 5.56 15.30 -11.24
N LEU A 58 5.57 15.53 -12.54
CA LEU A 58 6.77 15.78 -13.33
C LEU A 58 7.12 17.29 -13.38
N PRO A 59 8.37 17.66 -13.74
CA PRO A 59 8.81 19.05 -13.81
C PRO A 59 8.00 19.93 -14.77
N ASN A 60 7.44 19.36 -15.82
CA ASN A 60 6.55 20.04 -16.77
C ASN A 60 5.13 20.29 -16.24
N GLY A 61 4.85 19.88 -14.99
CA GLY A 61 3.53 20.00 -14.35
C GLY A 61 2.59 18.83 -14.61
N GLU A 62 2.99 17.85 -15.42
CA GLU A 62 2.17 16.67 -15.71
C GLU A 62 2.05 15.77 -14.50
N ILE A 63 0.82 15.29 -14.25
CA ILE A 63 0.53 14.37 -13.14
C ILE A 63 0.25 12.98 -13.72
N ARG A 64 0.93 11.98 -13.18
CA ARG A 64 0.82 10.58 -13.57
C ARG A 64 0.42 9.72 -12.38
N GLY A 65 -0.36 8.68 -12.62
CA GLY A 65 -0.74 7.69 -11.61
C GLY A 65 -0.21 6.31 -11.98
N VAL A 66 0.21 5.55 -10.98
CA VAL A 66 0.61 4.14 -11.13
C VAL A 66 -0.24 3.28 -10.20
N ASP A 67 -0.86 2.24 -10.75
CA ASP A 67 -1.58 1.20 -10.02
C ASP A 67 -0.84 -0.14 -10.14
N ALA A 68 -0.29 -0.58 -9.03
CA ALA A 68 0.28 -1.88 -8.82
C ALA A 68 -0.40 -2.59 -7.65
N SER A 69 -1.73 -2.50 -7.61
CA SER A 69 -2.56 -3.23 -6.64
C SER A 69 -2.42 -4.73 -6.86
N THR A 70 -2.63 -5.53 -5.81
CA THR A 70 -2.73 -6.99 -5.97
C THR A 70 -3.89 -7.34 -6.88
N GLN A 71 -3.76 -8.44 -7.61
CA GLN A 71 -4.78 -8.88 -8.56
C GLN A 71 -5.35 -10.23 -8.17
N VAL A 72 -6.63 -10.41 -8.44
CA VAL A 72 -7.35 -11.66 -8.22
C VAL A 72 -6.91 -12.69 -9.25
N PRO A 73 -6.42 -13.89 -8.83
CA PRO A 73 -5.98 -14.95 -9.73
C PRO A 73 -7.11 -15.48 -10.63
N GLU A 74 -6.74 -16.03 -11.80
CA GLU A 74 -7.69 -16.53 -12.79
C GLU A 74 -8.58 -17.69 -12.26
N LYS A 75 -8.07 -18.49 -11.34
CA LYS A 75 -8.82 -19.61 -10.73
C LYS A 75 -9.79 -19.20 -9.62
N TYR A 76 -9.94 -17.90 -9.33
CA TYR A 76 -10.83 -17.45 -8.26
C TYR A 76 -12.30 -17.62 -8.63
N ASP A 77 -13.05 -18.22 -7.71
CA ASP A 77 -14.53 -18.31 -7.77
C ASP A 77 -15.12 -17.85 -6.43
N SER A 78 -15.83 -16.74 -6.45
CA SER A 78 -16.41 -16.11 -5.26
C SER A 78 -17.43 -17.01 -4.50
N ASN A 79 -18.00 -18.01 -5.18
CA ASN A 79 -18.98 -18.93 -4.57
C ASN A 79 -18.34 -20.06 -3.78
N THR A 80 -17.13 -20.47 -4.16
CA THR A 80 -16.46 -21.64 -3.59
C THR A 80 -15.18 -21.32 -2.84
N HIS A 81 -14.61 -20.13 -3.06
CA HIS A 81 -13.35 -19.73 -2.43
C HIS A 81 -13.51 -19.52 -0.92
N PRO A 82 -12.58 -20.06 -0.08
CA PRO A 82 -12.64 -19.87 1.37
C PRO A 82 -12.60 -18.39 1.77
N LYS A 83 -13.47 -17.99 2.70
CA LYS A 83 -13.54 -16.61 3.23
C LYS A 83 -12.66 -16.46 4.49
N ASN A 84 -11.40 -16.82 4.40
CA ASN A 84 -10.45 -16.67 5.49
C ASN A 84 -9.97 -15.21 5.61
N SER A 85 -9.55 -14.81 6.79
CA SER A 85 -8.96 -13.47 7.03
C SER A 85 -7.44 -13.46 6.87
N TYR A 86 -6.77 -14.62 6.86
CA TYR A 86 -5.33 -14.79 6.64
C TYR A 86 -5.03 -16.22 6.17
N GLY A 87 -3.77 -16.47 5.81
CA GLY A 87 -3.29 -17.77 5.31
C GLY A 87 -3.23 -17.84 3.79
N TYR A 88 -2.80 -18.98 3.28
CA TYR A 88 -2.49 -19.20 1.86
C TYR A 88 -3.67 -18.93 0.91
N SER A 89 -4.90 -19.23 1.34
CA SER A 89 -6.09 -18.95 0.53
C SER A 89 -6.38 -17.46 0.33
N THR A 90 -5.76 -16.57 1.10
CA THR A 90 -5.98 -15.12 0.97
C THR A 90 -5.00 -14.45 0.01
N ILE A 91 -4.02 -15.18 -0.51
CA ILE A 91 -2.94 -14.64 -1.33
C ILE A 91 -3.42 -14.49 -2.78
N GLY A 92 -3.24 -13.30 -3.32
CA GLY A 92 -3.40 -13.01 -4.75
C GLY A 92 -2.06 -12.66 -5.40
N ILE A 93 -2.12 -12.10 -6.61
CA ILE A 93 -0.95 -11.75 -7.39
C ILE A 93 -0.31 -10.48 -6.80
N PRO A 94 0.95 -10.51 -6.33
CA PRO A 94 1.64 -9.33 -5.79
C PRO A 94 1.88 -8.25 -6.85
N GLY A 95 1.92 -6.98 -6.44
CA GLY A 95 2.10 -5.86 -7.35
C GLY A 95 3.33 -5.00 -7.11
N VAL A 96 3.86 -4.94 -5.87
CA VAL A 96 4.91 -3.98 -5.47
C VAL A 96 6.10 -3.98 -6.41
N VAL A 97 6.68 -5.14 -6.72
CA VAL A 97 7.88 -5.22 -7.57
C VAL A 97 7.61 -4.63 -8.95
N ALA A 98 6.49 -5.01 -9.60
CA ALA A 98 6.15 -4.47 -10.92
C ALA A 98 5.92 -2.94 -10.88
N GLY A 99 5.29 -2.44 -9.80
CA GLY A 99 5.07 -1.00 -9.61
C GLY A 99 6.36 -0.22 -9.41
N LEU A 100 7.27 -0.70 -8.57
CA LEU A 100 8.55 -0.04 -8.31
C LEU A 100 9.46 -0.07 -9.54
N VAL A 101 9.51 -1.20 -10.25
CA VAL A 101 10.26 -1.30 -11.52
C VAL A 101 9.68 -0.38 -12.58
N LYS A 102 8.35 -0.31 -12.73
CA LYS A 102 7.70 0.64 -13.65
C LYS A 102 8.06 2.09 -13.31
N LEU A 103 7.95 2.48 -12.04
CA LEU A 103 8.30 3.84 -11.59
C LEU A 103 9.75 4.20 -11.92
N ASN A 104 10.70 3.32 -11.59
CA ASN A 104 12.11 3.54 -11.89
C ASN A 104 12.37 3.60 -13.41
N THR A 105 11.80 2.66 -14.19
CA THR A 105 12.06 2.59 -15.64
C THR A 105 11.47 3.77 -16.41
N GLU A 106 10.28 4.26 -16.04
CA GLU A 106 9.58 5.30 -16.79
C GLU A 106 9.92 6.72 -16.33
N TYR A 107 10.26 6.89 -15.05
CA TYR A 107 10.43 8.22 -14.44
C TYR A 107 11.75 8.39 -13.68
N GLY A 108 12.51 7.33 -13.43
CA GLY A 108 13.80 7.37 -12.77
C GLY A 108 14.94 7.79 -13.69
N LEU A 109 16.07 8.12 -13.11
CA LEU A 109 17.33 8.49 -13.79
C LEU A 109 18.43 7.47 -13.56
N LEU A 110 18.38 6.75 -12.43
CA LEU A 110 19.41 5.79 -12.03
C LEU A 110 19.00 4.35 -12.37
N PRO A 111 19.98 3.47 -12.66
CA PRO A 111 19.73 2.05 -12.85
C PRO A 111 19.13 1.42 -11.58
N LEU A 112 18.31 0.38 -11.77
CA LEU A 112 17.58 -0.28 -10.67
C LEU A 112 18.53 -0.90 -9.62
N ASP A 113 19.66 -1.44 -10.03
CA ASP A 113 20.68 -2.02 -9.15
C ASP A 113 21.27 -0.98 -8.18
N VAL A 114 21.53 0.24 -8.66
CA VAL A 114 21.95 1.39 -7.82
C VAL A 114 20.85 1.78 -6.85
N VAL A 115 19.61 1.84 -7.30
CA VAL A 115 18.47 2.25 -6.47
C VAL A 115 18.17 1.22 -5.38
N MET A 116 18.44 -0.06 -5.61
CA MET A 116 18.18 -1.15 -4.66
C MET A 116 19.33 -1.46 -3.71
N GLU A 117 20.51 -0.83 -3.85
CA GLU A 117 21.73 -1.16 -3.11
C GLU A 117 21.50 -1.18 -1.59
N ASP A 118 20.88 -0.15 -1.01
CA ASP A 118 20.68 -0.06 0.43
C ASP A 118 19.65 -1.08 0.94
N ALA A 119 18.61 -1.40 0.16
CA ALA A 119 17.66 -2.46 0.53
C ALA A 119 18.33 -3.84 0.58
N ILE A 120 19.17 -4.14 -0.40
CA ILE A 120 20.00 -5.36 -0.43
C ILE A 120 20.95 -5.38 0.76
N TYR A 121 21.63 -4.26 1.02
CA TYR A 121 22.57 -4.14 2.13
C TYR A 121 21.92 -4.42 3.49
N TYR A 122 20.76 -3.80 3.78
CA TYR A 122 20.05 -4.03 5.05
C TYR A 122 19.48 -5.45 5.17
N ALA A 123 19.03 -6.05 4.09
CA ALA A 123 18.56 -7.42 4.11
C ALA A 123 19.71 -8.42 4.35
N GLU A 124 20.90 -8.18 3.76
CA GLU A 124 22.06 -9.07 3.83
C GLU A 124 22.85 -8.93 5.15
N ASN A 125 23.09 -7.69 5.57
CA ASN A 125 23.92 -7.38 6.74
C ASN A 125 23.10 -7.14 8.01
N GLY A 126 21.79 -7.04 7.88
CA GLY A 126 20.87 -6.82 8.97
C GLY A 126 20.64 -5.36 9.31
N TYR A 127 19.55 -5.12 10.02
CA TYR A 127 19.18 -3.84 10.60
C TYR A 127 18.70 -4.03 12.04
N LYS A 128 18.75 -2.97 12.84
CA LYS A 128 18.19 -3.00 14.19
C LYS A 128 16.70 -2.74 14.15
N ILE A 129 15.91 -3.73 14.62
CA ILE A 129 14.46 -3.61 14.65
C ILE A 129 14.01 -2.47 15.57
N LEU A 130 13.10 -1.62 15.09
CA LEU A 130 12.55 -0.52 15.87
C LEU A 130 11.45 -1.00 16.84
N PRO A 131 11.19 -0.25 17.94
CA PRO A 131 10.18 -0.64 18.94
C PRO A 131 8.79 -0.91 18.35
N GLY A 132 8.36 -0.07 17.38
CA GLY A 132 7.06 -0.23 16.73
C GLY A 132 6.94 -1.50 15.90
N GLU A 133 8.00 -1.89 15.18
CA GLU A 133 8.03 -3.12 14.38
C GLU A 133 8.07 -4.36 15.28
N SER A 134 8.93 -4.35 16.31
CA SER A 134 9.00 -5.41 17.33
C SER A 134 7.63 -5.63 18.00
N TYR A 135 6.94 -4.56 18.40
CA TYR A 135 5.62 -4.63 19.00
C TYR A 135 4.58 -5.22 18.03
N ARG A 136 4.57 -4.81 16.75
CA ARG A 136 3.66 -5.33 15.74
C ARG A 136 3.85 -6.83 15.50
N GLN A 137 5.09 -7.29 15.45
CA GLN A 137 5.39 -8.74 15.33
C GLN A 137 4.94 -9.50 16.57
N MET A 138 5.15 -8.94 17.78
CA MET A 138 4.74 -9.54 19.03
C MET A 138 3.23 -9.77 19.10
N ILE A 139 2.41 -8.80 18.75
CA ILE A 139 0.95 -8.96 18.77
C ILE A 139 0.42 -9.91 17.69
N ALA A 140 1.21 -10.22 16.67
CA ALA A 140 0.87 -11.18 15.62
C ALA A 140 1.44 -12.60 15.88
N LYS A 141 2.18 -12.83 16.98
CA LYS A 141 2.93 -14.06 17.27
C LYS A 141 2.09 -15.32 17.10
N ASP A 142 0.93 -15.40 17.74
CA ASP A 142 0.03 -16.57 17.68
C ASP A 142 -0.41 -16.94 16.26
N GLN A 143 -0.39 -15.97 15.32
CA GLN A 143 -0.72 -16.19 13.92
C GLN A 143 0.52 -16.54 13.10
N ILE A 144 1.67 -15.93 13.40
CA ILE A 144 2.97 -16.22 12.78
C ILE A 144 3.36 -17.68 13.01
N GLU A 145 3.17 -18.19 14.23
CA GLU A 145 3.53 -19.55 14.64
C GLU A 145 2.80 -20.66 13.88
N LYS A 146 1.72 -20.32 13.19
CA LYS A 146 0.93 -21.29 12.39
C LYS A 146 1.58 -21.66 11.05
N PHE A 147 2.57 -20.89 10.61
CA PHE A 147 3.20 -21.05 9.29
C PHE A 147 4.71 -21.21 9.45
N ASP A 148 5.24 -22.38 9.11
CA ASP A 148 6.66 -22.74 9.32
C ASP A 148 7.62 -21.79 8.60
N GLY A 149 7.33 -21.40 7.36
CA GLY A 149 8.13 -20.40 6.66
C GLY A 149 8.16 -19.06 7.38
N THR A 150 7.03 -18.63 7.93
CA THR A 150 6.93 -17.32 8.63
C THR A 150 7.68 -17.35 9.96
N LYS A 151 7.57 -18.43 10.73
CA LYS A 151 8.36 -18.62 11.95
C LYS A 151 9.85 -18.42 11.72
N LYS A 152 10.37 -19.00 10.66
CA LYS A 152 11.80 -18.95 10.28
C LYS A 152 12.33 -17.51 10.17
N TYR A 153 11.49 -16.55 9.73
CA TYR A 153 11.92 -15.19 9.44
C TYR A 153 11.57 -14.16 10.51
N PHE A 154 10.55 -14.44 11.33
CA PHE A 154 10.00 -13.47 12.27
C PHE A 154 10.07 -13.89 13.73
N LEU A 155 10.61 -15.06 14.00
CA LEU A 155 10.92 -15.52 15.36
C LEU A 155 12.41 -15.92 15.44
N ASP A 156 12.98 -15.79 16.64
CA ASP A 156 14.34 -16.23 16.94
C ASP A 156 14.45 -17.76 17.08
N GLU A 157 15.62 -18.25 17.40
CA GLU A 157 15.90 -19.71 17.59
C GLU A 157 15.12 -20.31 18.78
N ASN A 158 14.64 -19.49 19.71
CA ASN A 158 13.84 -19.89 20.86
C ASN A 158 12.32 -19.82 20.57
N GLY A 159 11.93 -19.37 19.37
CA GLY A 159 10.54 -19.13 18.99
C GLY A 159 9.97 -17.84 19.55
N GLU A 160 10.80 -16.89 19.95
CA GLU A 160 10.37 -15.58 20.47
C GLU A 160 10.53 -14.48 19.41
N ASN A 161 9.74 -13.42 19.54
CA ASN A 161 9.84 -12.25 18.66
C ASN A 161 11.14 -11.50 18.91
N PHE A 162 11.73 -10.94 17.85
CA PHE A 162 12.87 -10.05 17.98
C PHE A 162 12.52 -8.83 18.87
N SER A 163 13.36 -8.59 19.86
CA SER A 163 13.23 -7.44 20.75
C SER A 163 13.74 -6.17 20.09
N SER A 164 13.19 -5.01 20.51
CA SER A 164 13.66 -3.72 20.01
C SER A 164 15.17 -3.55 20.13
N GLY A 165 15.83 -3.18 19.06
CA GLY A 165 17.28 -2.99 18.98
C GLY A 165 18.07 -4.25 18.61
N GLU A 166 17.45 -5.42 18.54
CA GLU A 166 18.08 -6.62 18.03
C GLU A 166 18.35 -6.52 16.52
N LEU A 167 19.39 -7.24 16.09
CA LEU A 167 19.79 -7.31 14.69
C LEU A 167 18.96 -8.37 13.96
N VAL A 168 18.23 -7.95 12.94
CA VAL A 168 17.45 -8.85 12.08
C VAL A 168 18.14 -8.98 10.73
N VAL A 169 18.49 -10.18 10.34
CA VAL A 169 19.14 -10.50 9.04
C VAL A 169 18.16 -11.32 8.19
N GLN A 170 17.98 -10.92 6.94
CA GLN A 170 17.00 -11.51 6.01
C GLN A 170 17.71 -12.04 4.76
N SER A 171 18.60 -13.03 4.94
CA SER A 171 19.49 -13.53 3.88
C SER A 171 18.74 -14.06 2.65
N ASP A 172 17.58 -14.70 2.82
CA ASP A 172 16.78 -15.19 1.70
C ASP A 172 16.16 -14.03 0.93
N LEU A 173 15.59 -13.02 1.64
CA LEU A 173 15.10 -11.79 1.01
C LEU A 173 16.21 -11.04 0.26
N ALA A 174 17.43 -10.98 0.81
CA ALA A 174 18.58 -10.36 0.14
C ALA A 174 18.89 -11.02 -1.23
N LYS A 175 18.83 -12.35 -1.31
CA LYS A 175 18.98 -13.08 -2.59
C LYS A 175 17.91 -12.71 -3.60
N ILE A 176 16.65 -12.63 -3.14
CA ILE A 176 15.52 -12.24 -4.00
C ILE A 176 15.71 -10.81 -4.52
N LEU A 177 16.06 -9.86 -3.63
CA LEU A 177 16.30 -8.46 -4.01
C LEU A 177 17.46 -8.33 -5.00
N LYS A 178 18.56 -9.10 -4.86
CA LYS A 178 19.65 -9.15 -5.85
C LYS A 178 19.17 -9.61 -7.22
N ILE A 179 18.35 -10.66 -7.29
CA ILE A 179 17.80 -11.13 -8.56
C ILE A 179 16.87 -10.10 -9.19
N ILE A 180 16.05 -9.38 -8.38
CA ILE A 180 15.19 -8.31 -8.85
C ILE A 180 16.03 -7.14 -9.37
N SER A 181 17.10 -6.75 -8.68
CA SER A 181 17.96 -5.63 -9.10
C SER A 181 18.64 -5.89 -10.45
N GLU A 182 19.01 -7.15 -10.72
CA GLU A 182 19.65 -7.56 -11.97
C GLU A 182 18.66 -7.76 -13.14
N LYS A 183 17.47 -8.31 -12.86
CA LYS A 183 16.52 -8.77 -13.89
C LYS A 183 15.23 -7.97 -13.94
N GLY A 184 15.07 -7.00 -13.04
CA GLY A 184 13.83 -6.22 -12.93
C GLY A 184 12.62 -7.10 -12.65
N LYS A 185 11.49 -6.78 -13.29
CA LYS A 185 10.23 -7.50 -13.14
C LYS A 185 10.35 -9.01 -13.39
N SER A 186 11.09 -9.42 -14.42
CA SER A 186 11.24 -10.84 -14.77
C SER A 186 11.92 -11.65 -13.67
N GLY A 187 12.78 -11.03 -12.87
CA GLY A 187 13.41 -11.68 -11.73
C GLY A 187 12.44 -12.15 -10.64
N PHE A 188 11.26 -11.55 -10.55
CA PHE A 188 10.25 -11.91 -9.54
C PHE A 188 9.07 -12.70 -10.12
N TYR A 189 8.57 -12.29 -11.31
CA TYR A 189 7.35 -12.84 -11.89
C TYR A 189 7.59 -14.01 -12.86
N ASP A 190 8.84 -14.37 -13.11
CA ASP A 190 9.22 -15.48 -13.97
C ASP A 190 10.37 -16.29 -13.37
N GLY A 191 10.65 -17.46 -13.90
CA GLY A 191 11.77 -18.32 -13.48
C GLY A 191 11.60 -18.97 -12.11
N GLU A 192 12.72 -19.12 -11.40
CA GLU A 192 12.78 -19.92 -10.16
C GLU A 192 11.99 -19.30 -9.01
N ILE A 193 12.06 -17.97 -8.83
CA ILE A 193 11.33 -17.29 -7.76
C ILE A 193 9.82 -17.46 -7.96
N ALA A 194 9.32 -17.20 -9.16
CA ALA A 194 7.91 -17.38 -9.48
C ALA A 194 7.46 -18.83 -9.25
N LYS A 195 8.29 -19.79 -9.64
CA LYS A 195 8.01 -21.21 -9.41
C LYS A 195 7.92 -21.54 -7.91
N ASN A 196 8.86 -21.08 -7.11
CA ASN A 196 8.88 -21.32 -5.66
C ASN A 196 7.66 -20.67 -4.96
N ILE A 197 7.26 -19.46 -5.37
CA ILE A 197 6.04 -18.81 -4.90
C ILE A 197 4.82 -19.69 -5.18
N VAL A 198 4.65 -20.12 -6.43
CA VAL A 198 3.48 -20.89 -6.86
C VAL A 198 3.43 -22.27 -6.23
N ASP A 199 4.56 -22.97 -6.19
CA ASP A 199 4.65 -24.31 -5.61
C ASP A 199 4.24 -24.31 -4.13
N ASP A 200 4.77 -23.38 -3.33
CA ASP A 200 4.43 -23.26 -1.91
C ASP A 200 2.95 -22.88 -1.71
N ILE A 201 2.46 -21.89 -2.44
CA ILE A 201 1.08 -21.44 -2.33
C ILE A 201 0.10 -22.54 -2.70
N GLN A 202 0.33 -23.28 -3.80
CA GLN A 202 -0.54 -24.35 -4.24
C GLN A 202 -0.50 -25.58 -3.33
N GLN A 203 0.67 -25.95 -2.82
CA GLN A 203 0.83 -27.06 -1.87
C GLN A 203 0.02 -26.84 -0.58
N ASN A 204 -0.20 -25.57 -0.22
CA ASN A 204 -0.90 -25.17 0.98
C ASN A 204 -2.33 -24.65 0.72
N GLY A 205 -2.91 -24.96 -0.43
CA GLY A 205 -4.32 -24.71 -0.74
C GLY A 205 -4.65 -23.32 -1.29
N GLY A 206 -3.65 -22.54 -1.69
CA GLY A 206 -3.85 -21.33 -2.48
C GLY A 206 -4.05 -21.62 -3.96
N ILE A 207 -4.43 -20.61 -4.75
CA ILE A 207 -4.88 -20.78 -6.14
C ILE A 207 -3.99 -20.10 -7.19
N LEU A 208 -2.93 -19.40 -6.75
CA LEU A 208 -2.03 -18.67 -7.63
C LEU A 208 -1.33 -19.60 -8.63
N THR A 209 -1.17 -19.14 -9.87
CA THR A 209 -0.50 -19.90 -10.95
C THR A 209 0.70 -19.13 -11.52
N LEU A 210 1.57 -19.84 -12.24
CA LEU A 210 2.69 -19.22 -12.95
C LEU A 210 2.21 -18.22 -14.02
N ASP A 211 1.11 -18.52 -14.70
CA ASP A 211 0.54 -17.62 -15.71
C ASP A 211 -0.02 -16.35 -15.05
N ASP A 212 -0.60 -16.44 -13.85
CA ASP A 212 -1.04 -15.27 -13.08
C ASP A 212 0.13 -14.33 -12.81
N LEU A 213 1.27 -14.86 -12.34
CA LEU A 213 2.48 -14.08 -12.09
C LEU A 213 3.03 -13.49 -13.37
N LYS A 214 3.27 -14.32 -14.39
CA LYS A 214 3.88 -13.93 -15.67
C LYS A 214 3.11 -12.82 -16.39
N ASN A 215 1.77 -12.88 -16.33
CA ASN A 215 0.88 -11.92 -17.01
C ASN A 215 0.58 -10.68 -16.17
N TYR A 216 1.10 -10.59 -14.93
CA TYR A 216 0.87 -9.41 -14.11
C TYR A 216 1.62 -8.18 -14.64
N GLU A 217 0.91 -7.06 -14.75
CA GLU A 217 1.46 -5.76 -15.16
C GLU A 217 1.00 -4.66 -14.21
N ALA A 218 1.93 -3.81 -13.77
CA ALA A 218 1.57 -2.52 -13.18
C ALA A 218 0.98 -1.61 -14.28
N LYS A 219 -0.11 -0.92 -13.97
CA LYS A 219 -0.86 -0.11 -14.94
C LYS A 219 -0.76 1.37 -14.62
N ASP A 220 -1.00 2.20 -15.62
CA ASP A 220 -1.30 3.60 -15.38
C ASP A 220 -2.65 3.71 -14.67
N SER A 221 -2.73 4.60 -13.69
CA SER A 221 -3.96 4.92 -12.97
C SER A 221 -4.49 6.26 -13.43
N ARG A 222 -5.80 6.35 -13.63
CA ARG A 222 -6.47 7.62 -13.91
C ARG A 222 -6.29 8.57 -12.74
N VAL A 223 -5.79 9.78 -13.02
CA VAL A 223 -5.68 10.85 -12.04
C VAL A 223 -6.98 11.66 -12.04
N LEU A 224 -7.54 11.87 -10.86
CA LEU A 224 -8.66 12.75 -10.60
C LEU A 224 -8.14 14.08 -10.07
N SER A 225 -8.75 15.18 -10.46
CA SER A 225 -8.35 16.51 -10.05
C SER A 225 -9.53 17.29 -9.46
N GLY A 226 -9.26 18.06 -8.43
CA GLY A 226 -10.18 18.96 -7.78
C GLY A 226 -9.48 20.24 -7.32
N ASN A 227 -10.21 21.16 -6.72
CA ASN A 227 -9.63 22.36 -6.09
C ASN A 227 -10.28 22.58 -4.74
N TYR A 228 -9.45 22.78 -3.72
CA TYR A 228 -9.88 23.06 -2.36
C TYR A 228 -9.18 24.31 -1.83
N ARG A 229 -9.96 25.36 -1.53
CA ARG A 229 -9.45 26.63 -0.97
C ARG A 229 -8.28 27.25 -1.76
N GLY A 230 -8.32 27.14 -3.10
CA GLY A 230 -7.27 27.69 -3.98
C GLY A 230 -6.10 26.76 -4.26
N TYR A 231 -6.06 25.56 -3.67
CA TYR A 231 -5.07 24.54 -3.94
C TYR A 231 -5.62 23.47 -4.89
N ASP A 232 -4.86 23.13 -5.90
CA ASP A 232 -5.16 21.99 -6.75
C ASP A 232 -4.88 20.68 -6.00
N VAL A 233 -5.85 19.78 -6.07
CA VAL A 233 -5.79 18.46 -5.42
C VAL A 233 -5.81 17.40 -6.51
N HIS A 234 -4.82 16.51 -6.47
CA HIS A 234 -4.73 15.37 -7.38
C HIS A 234 -4.77 14.08 -6.59
N SER A 235 -5.55 13.12 -7.05
CA SER A 235 -5.65 11.80 -6.42
C SER A 235 -5.90 10.73 -7.46
N LEU A 236 -5.78 9.45 -7.07
CA LEU A 236 -5.98 8.34 -7.98
C LEU A 236 -7.44 7.88 -7.99
N PHE A 237 -7.88 7.45 -9.17
CA PHE A 237 -9.15 6.74 -9.32
C PHE A 237 -9.08 5.34 -8.70
N LEU A 238 -10.10 4.52 -8.92
CA LEU A 238 -10.15 3.14 -8.43
C LEU A 238 -8.86 2.35 -8.80
N PRO A 239 -8.38 1.51 -7.90
CA PRO A 239 -8.96 1.09 -6.62
C PRO A 239 -8.71 2.04 -5.43
N SER A 240 -8.26 3.27 -5.65
CA SER A 240 -8.04 4.29 -4.63
C SER A 240 -9.35 4.97 -4.16
N TYR A 241 -9.23 5.83 -3.16
CA TYR A 241 -10.32 6.65 -2.61
C TYR A 241 -10.38 8.08 -3.19
N GLY A 242 -9.70 8.35 -4.30
CA GLY A 242 -9.50 9.69 -4.81
C GLY A 242 -10.78 10.46 -5.08
N ALA A 243 -11.81 9.84 -5.66
CA ALA A 243 -13.09 10.49 -5.91
C ALA A 243 -13.76 10.94 -4.60
N ILE A 244 -13.79 10.05 -3.61
CA ILE A 244 -14.40 10.33 -2.30
C ILE A 244 -13.61 11.41 -1.54
N THR A 245 -12.28 11.39 -1.65
CA THR A 245 -11.43 12.44 -1.06
C THR A 245 -11.76 13.82 -1.64
N ILE A 246 -11.89 13.93 -2.97
CA ILE A 246 -12.24 15.19 -3.63
C ILE A 246 -13.67 15.61 -3.25
N GLU A 247 -14.62 14.68 -3.18
CA GLU A 247 -15.99 14.95 -2.74
C GLU A 247 -16.02 15.52 -1.32
N ILE A 248 -15.31 14.88 -0.37
CA ILE A 248 -15.18 15.36 1.00
C ILE A 248 -14.65 16.80 1.02
N LEU A 249 -13.57 17.07 0.30
CA LEU A 249 -13.00 18.42 0.22
C LEU A 249 -13.97 19.43 -0.40
N ASN A 250 -14.71 19.04 -1.43
CA ASN A 250 -15.75 19.86 -2.03
C ASN A 250 -16.86 20.19 -1.03
N ILE A 251 -17.33 19.23 -0.24
CA ILE A 251 -18.34 19.46 0.82
C ILE A 251 -17.78 20.39 1.90
N LEU A 252 -16.55 20.13 2.37
CA LEU A 252 -15.86 20.92 3.40
C LEU A 252 -15.65 22.37 2.97
N SER A 253 -15.55 22.65 1.66
CA SER A 253 -15.38 24.02 1.15
C SER A 253 -16.57 24.95 1.46
N HIS A 254 -17.73 24.38 1.81
CA HIS A 254 -18.94 25.12 2.16
C HIS A 254 -19.07 25.42 3.66
N PHE A 255 -18.19 24.88 4.50
CA PHE A 255 -18.16 25.17 5.93
C PHE A 255 -17.17 26.29 6.26
N ASN A 256 -17.53 27.16 7.19
CA ASN A 256 -16.58 28.08 7.81
C ASN A 256 -15.89 27.36 8.97
N ILE A 257 -14.77 26.70 8.66
CA ILE A 257 -14.06 25.82 9.61
C ILE A 257 -13.46 26.63 10.77
N ASP A 258 -13.06 27.88 10.51
CA ASP A 258 -12.39 28.73 11.49
C ASP A 258 -13.34 29.20 12.63
N GLU A 259 -14.65 29.10 12.43
CA GLU A 259 -15.66 29.45 13.42
C GLU A 259 -16.11 28.27 14.29
N LEU A 260 -15.65 27.04 14.00
CA LEU A 260 -16.07 25.84 14.71
C LEU A 260 -15.20 25.60 15.95
N ASP A 261 -15.85 25.25 17.06
CA ASP A 261 -15.13 24.68 18.17
C ASP A 261 -14.65 23.23 17.87
N GLN A 262 -13.82 22.66 18.72
CA GLN A 262 -13.24 21.34 18.52
C GLN A 262 -14.29 20.22 18.39
N VAL A 263 -15.38 20.31 19.17
CA VAL A 263 -16.45 19.30 19.15
C VAL A 263 -17.28 19.41 17.87
N GLU A 264 -17.62 20.64 17.49
CA GLU A 264 -18.33 20.94 16.26
C GLU A 264 -17.52 20.51 15.03
N TRP A 265 -16.18 20.76 15.06
CA TRP A 265 -15.27 20.35 14.00
C TRP A 265 -15.26 18.83 13.82
N VAL A 266 -15.06 18.06 14.91
CA VAL A 266 -15.04 16.59 14.86
C VAL A 266 -16.38 16.04 14.36
N LYS A 267 -17.50 16.60 14.85
CA LYS A 267 -18.84 16.18 14.42
C LYS A 267 -19.06 16.45 12.95
N MET A 268 -18.78 17.66 12.50
CA MET A 268 -18.93 18.08 11.10
C MET A 268 -18.09 17.17 10.19
N PHE A 269 -16.82 16.93 10.54
CA PHE A 269 -15.90 16.10 9.78
C PHE A 269 -16.42 14.65 9.67
N SER A 270 -16.87 14.08 10.80
CA SER A 270 -17.48 12.74 10.83
C SER A 270 -18.73 12.64 9.93
N ASP A 271 -19.59 13.64 9.97
CA ASP A 271 -20.83 13.66 9.18
C ASP A 271 -20.53 13.79 7.67
N VAL A 272 -19.54 14.62 7.31
CA VAL A 272 -19.09 14.78 5.90
C VAL A 272 -18.47 13.49 5.38
N PHE A 273 -17.60 12.85 6.15
CA PHE A 273 -17.03 11.55 5.76
C PHE A 273 -18.12 10.50 5.55
N ARG A 274 -19.05 10.40 6.48
CA ARG A 274 -20.14 9.41 6.42
C ARG A 274 -21.01 9.59 5.18
N ILE A 275 -21.38 10.82 4.83
CA ILE A 275 -22.25 11.07 3.67
C ILE A 275 -21.51 10.78 2.34
N ALA A 276 -20.26 11.22 2.22
CA ALA A 276 -19.45 10.95 1.04
C ALA A 276 -19.17 9.45 0.86
N TYR A 277 -18.94 8.72 1.96
CA TYR A 277 -18.67 7.28 1.90
C TYR A 277 -19.84 6.47 1.33
N LEU A 278 -21.08 6.96 1.42
CA LEU A 278 -22.26 6.33 0.79
C LEU A 278 -22.20 6.34 -0.75
N ASP A 279 -21.38 7.22 -1.32
CA ASP A 279 -21.23 7.33 -2.78
C ASP A 279 -20.09 6.45 -3.33
N ARG A 280 -19.27 5.84 -2.43
CA ARG A 280 -18.18 4.97 -2.84
C ARG A 280 -18.57 3.87 -3.85
N PRO A 281 -19.66 3.10 -3.67
CA PRO A 281 -20.05 2.08 -4.64
C PRO A 281 -20.45 2.64 -6.01
N LYS A 282 -20.80 3.91 -6.07
CA LYS A 282 -21.28 4.58 -7.29
C LYS A 282 -20.13 5.07 -8.17
N GLN A 283 -18.92 5.31 -7.61
CA GLN A 283 -17.80 5.91 -8.33
C GLN A 283 -17.33 5.09 -9.56
N LYS A 284 -17.66 3.80 -9.64
CA LYS A 284 -17.35 2.92 -10.78
C LYS A 284 -18.14 3.24 -12.06
N TYR A 285 -19.21 4.02 -11.95
CA TYR A 285 -20.03 4.44 -13.09
C TYR A 285 -19.66 5.88 -13.48
N GLU A 286 -19.36 6.14 -14.74
CA GLU A 286 -18.83 7.43 -15.21
C GLU A 286 -19.76 8.61 -14.90
N ASP A 287 -21.06 8.50 -15.19
CA ASP A 287 -22.04 9.55 -14.89
C ASP A 287 -22.11 9.86 -13.38
N SER A 288 -21.98 8.82 -12.53
CA SER A 288 -21.95 9.00 -11.09
C SER A 288 -20.63 9.58 -10.61
N LEU A 289 -19.53 9.25 -11.24
CA LEU A 289 -18.21 9.81 -10.93
C LEU A 289 -18.18 11.32 -11.21
N GLU A 290 -18.68 11.75 -12.36
CA GLU A 290 -18.77 13.17 -12.70
C GLU A 290 -19.64 13.93 -11.67
N LEU A 291 -20.76 13.33 -11.26
CA LEU A 291 -21.62 13.89 -10.22
C LEU A 291 -20.87 14.03 -8.89
N ILE A 292 -20.23 12.96 -8.40
CA ILE A 292 -19.48 12.92 -7.14
C ILE A 292 -18.39 14.00 -7.11
N LEU A 293 -17.70 14.22 -8.23
CA LEU A 293 -16.65 15.23 -8.35
C LEU A 293 -17.19 16.67 -8.48
N SER A 294 -18.49 16.86 -8.70
CA SER A 294 -19.06 18.18 -8.94
C SER A 294 -19.27 18.99 -7.66
N LYS A 295 -18.98 20.30 -7.72
CA LYS A 295 -19.22 21.23 -6.61
C LYS A 295 -20.71 21.45 -6.33
N ASP A 296 -21.57 21.33 -7.36
CA ASP A 296 -23.02 21.47 -7.20
C ASP A 296 -23.61 20.30 -6.39
N TYR A 297 -23.13 19.10 -6.61
CA TYR A 297 -23.52 17.95 -5.81
C TYR A 297 -23.04 18.08 -4.36
N ALA A 298 -21.79 18.46 -4.16
CA ALA A 298 -21.24 18.73 -2.83
C ALA A 298 -22.06 19.80 -2.08
N LYS A 299 -22.53 20.85 -2.77
CA LYS A 299 -23.42 21.87 -2.18
C LYS A 299 -24.76 21.29 -1.75
N LYS A 300 -25.35 20.37 -2.53
CA LYS A 300 -26.58 19.66 -2.13
C LYS A 300 -26.37 18.83 -0.88
N LEU A 301 -25.28 18.08 -0.82
CA LEU A 301 -24.92 17.27 0.37
C LEU A 301 -24.69 18.14 1.60
N PHE A 302 -24.04 19.29 1.45
CA PHE A 302 -23.89 20.27 2.53
C PHE A 302 -25.24 20.75 3.08
N HIS A 303 -26.21 21.09 2.22
CA HIS A 303 -27.54 21.47 2.67
C HIS A 303 -28.26 20.32 3.38
N THR A 304 -28.16 19.09 2.85
CA THR A 304 -28.71 17.90 3.50
C THR A 304 -28.14 17.70 4.92
N LEU A 305 -26.84 17.92 5.11
CA LEU A 305 -26.20 17.83 6.43
C LEU A 305 -26.71 18.91 7.39
N LYS A 306 -26.95 20.13 6.91
CA LYS A 306 -27.49 21.23 7.73
C LYS A 306 -28.96 21.04 8.11
N GLU A 307 -29.76 20.46 7.20
CA GLU A 307 -31.21 20.25 7.42
C GLU A 307 -31.47 18.98 8.25
N SER A 308 -30.59 18.00 8.21
CA SER A 308 -30.65 16.82 9.08
C SER A 308 -30.40 17.28 10.51
N LYS A 309 -31.47 17.65 11.24
CA LYS A 309 -31.43 17.79 12.69
C LYS A 309 -30.75 16.53 13.24
N ALA A 310 -29.63 16.72 13.93
CA ALA A 310 -28.81 15.72 14.58
C ALA A 310 -29.41 14.31 14.54
N SER A 311 -29.04 13.51 13.55
CA SER A 311 -29.50 12.14 13.46
C SER A 311 -29.12 11.50 14.78
N LYS A 312 -30.12 10.93 15.48
CA LYS A 312 -29.89 10.09 16.65
C LYS A 312 -28.76 9.14 16.24
N ARG A 313 -27.60 9.24 16.92
CA ARG A 313 -26.59 8.21 16.85
C ARG A 313 -27.31 6.89 17.07
N THR A 314 -27.46 6.08 16.06
CA THR A 314 -27.43 4.66 16.34
C THR A 314 -26.04 4.44 16.88
N ASN A 315 -25.93 4.09 18.16
CA ASN A 315 -24.79 3.43 18.72
C ASN A 315 -24.62 2.15 17.88
N ALA A 316 -23.95 2.23 16.75
CA ALA A 316 -23.21 1.09 16.28
C ALA A 316 -22.27 0.82 17.44
N GLU A 317 -22.53 -0.26 18.16
CA GLU A 317 -21.66 -0.76 19.19
C GLU A 317 -20.27 -0.77 18.56
N LEU A 318 -19.40 0.10 19.06
CA LEU A 318 -17.98 0.02 18.80
C LEU A 318 -17.54 -1.26 19.50
N ASN A 319 -17.73 -2.38 18.84
CA ASN A 319 -17.12 -3.62 19.27
C ASN A 319 -15.63 -3.37 19.31
N GLY A 320 -14.99 -3.75 20.41
CA GLY A 320 -13.56 -3.47 20.67
C GLY A 320 -12.59 -3.99 19.61
N GLU A 321 -13.06 -4.70 18.59
CA GLU A 321 -12.35 -5.12 17.39
C GLU A 321 -11.86 -3.95 16.51
N TRP A 322 -12.51 -2.79 16.55
CA TRP A 322 -12.08 -1.60 15.83
C TRP A 322 -10.74 -1.00 16.29
N ILE A 323 -10.35 -1.27 17.53
CA ILE A 323 -9.08 -0.78 18.08
C ILE A 323 -7.90 -1.66 17.62
N ALA A 324 -8.16 -2.91 17.23
CA ALA A 324 -7.13 -3.82 16.75
C ALA A 324 -6.72 -3.58 15.27
N ASP A 325 -7.50 -2.82 14.51
CA ASP A 325 -7.24 -2.53 13.09
C ASP A 325 -6.58 -1.15 12.90
N ILE A 326 -5.58 -0.86 13.71
CA ILE A 326 -4.74 0.33 13.58
C ILE A 326 -3.92 0.19 12.29
N GLY A 327 -4.22 1.05 11.33
CA GLY A 327 -3.69 1.14 9.96
C GLY A 327 -2.38 0.39 9.66
N HIS A 328 -2.47 -0.58 8.77
CA HIS A 328 -1.38 -1.48 8.41
C HIS A 328 -0.89 -1.18 6.99
N THR A 329 -0.31 -0.01 6.82
CA THR A 329 0.11 0.51 5.51
C THR A 329 1.27 1.45 5.71
N THR A 330 2.22 1.48 4.80
CA THR A 330 3.29 2.47 4.82
C THR A 330 3.10 3.47 3.68
N HIS A 331 3.46 4.71 3.94
CA HIS A 331 3.41 5.81 3.00
C HIS A 331 4.75 6.55 2.98
N LEU A 332 5.13 7.00 1.80
CA LEU A 332 6.31 7.84 1.62
C LEU A 332 6.04 8.95 0.60
N SER A 333 6.77 10.03 0.74
CA SER A 333 6.78 11.12 -0.24
C SER A 333 8.20 11.60 -0.47
N ALA A 334 8.50 11.95 -1.72
CA ALA A 334 9.76 12.56 -2.08
C ALA A 334 9.55 13.73 -3.04
N SER A 335 10.45 14.71 -2.98
CA SER A 335 10.53 15.78 -3.97
C SER A 335 11.98 16.14 -4.22
N ASP A 336 12.29 16.63 -5.42
CA ASP A 336 13.61 17.09 -5.79
C ASP A 336 13.63 18.57 -6.20
N LYS A 337 14.84 19.09 -6.46
CA LYS A 337 15.08 20.49 -6.86
C LYS A 337 14.54 20.81 -8.25
N ASP A 338 14.30 19.81 -9.09
CA ASP A 338 13.87 19.97 -10.47
C ASP A 338 12.35 20.00 -10.60
N GLY A 339 11.62 19.77 -9.48
CA GLY A 339 10.18 19.88 -9.38
C GLY A 339 9.43 18.56 -9.54
N ASN A 340 10.15 17.43 -9.58
CA ASN A 340 9.51 16.12 -9.41
C ASN A 340 8.98 15.97 -7.98
N VAL A 341 7.77 15.42 -7.87
CA VAL A 341 7.16 15.04 -6.58
C VAL A 341 6.53 13.67 -6.74
N ILE A 342 6.71 12.81 -5.78
CA ILE A 342 6.04 11.52 -5.71
C ILE A 342 5.41 11.30 -4.34
N SER A 343 4.21 10.73 -4.35
CA SER A 343 3.49 10.25 -3.16
C SER A 343 3.15 8.78 -3.42
N LEU A 344 3.65 7.88 -2.60
CA LEU A 344 3.58 6.44 -2.79
C LEU A 344 3.08 5.76 -1.53
N THR A 345 2.10 4.90 -1.70
CA THR A 345 1.57 4.03 -0.65
C THR A 345 1.80 2.58 -1.03
N GLN A 346 2.36 1.79 -0.12
CA GLN A 346 2.48 0.34 -0.28
C GLN A 346 2.00 -0.39 0.97
N THR A 347 1.45 -1.58 0.79
CA THR A 347 0.85 -2.34 1.89
C THR A 347 0.74 -3.83 1.58
N ILE A 348 0.72 -4.63 2.62
CA ILE A 348 0.33 -6.05 2.56
C ILE A 348 -1.10 -6.28 3.11
N GLY A 349 -1.84 -5.20 3.42
CA GLY A 349 -3.20 -5.25 3.99
C GLY A 349 -3.18 -5.27 5.51
N PRO A 350 -3.88 -6.18 6.20
CA PRO A 350 -3.84 -6.30 7.66
C PRO A 350 -2.43 -6.50 8.20
N LEU A 351 -2.24 -6.32 9.50
CA LEU A 351 -0.95 -6.54 10.17
C LEU A 351 -0.31 -7.86 9.74
N MET A 352 0.93 -7.85 9.29
CA MET A 352 1.66 -9.01 8.74
C MET A 352 0.96 -9.67 7.52
N GLY A 353 0.06 -8.96 6.83
CA GLY A 353 -0.65 -9.44 5.64
C GLY A 353 -1.35 -10.77 5.83
N SER A 354 -1.14 -11.70 4.90
CA SER A 354 -1.64 -13.08 4.98
C SER A 354 -1.04 -13.91 6.11
N LYS A 355 -0.08 -13.41 6.85
CA LYS A 355 0.76 -14.12 7.84
C LYS A 355 1.64 -15.21 7.21
N VAL A 356 1.72 -15.29 5.90
CA VAL A 356 2.48 -16.30 5.18
C VAL A 356 3.71 -15.68 4.57
N ALA A 357 4.88 -16.28 4.87
CA ALA A 357 6.11 -16.10 4.14
C ALA A 357 6.61 -17.49 3.68
N SER A 358 6.84 -17.65 2.39
CA SER A 358 7.33 -18.92 1.85
C SER A 358 8.77 -19.17 2.25
N ASP A 359 9.09 -20.43 2.57
CA ASP A 359 10.47 -20.82 2.87
C ASP A 359 11.39 -20.57 1.67
N GLY A 360 12.59 -20.07 1.93
CA GLY A 360 13.57 -19.67 0.90
C GLY A 360 13.31 -18.32 0.24
N LEU A 361 12.18 -17.63 0.54
CA LEU A 361 11.84 -16.33 -0.07
C LEU A 361 11.93 -15.15 0.91
N GLY A 362 11.49 -15.31 2.15
CA GLY A 362 11.72 -14.34 3.23
C GLY A 362 10.85 -13.09 3.20
N PHE A 363 9.76 -13.04 2.45
CA PHE A 363 8.81 -11.92 2.43
C PHE A 363 7.36 -12.37 2.66
N LEU A 364 6.56 -11.47 3.22
CA LEU A 364 5.13 -11.68 3.47
C LEU A 364 4.28 -11.35 2.24
N TYR A 365 3.20 -12.08 2.06
CA TYR A 365 2.19 -11.80 1.03
C TYR A 365 1.04 -10.95 1.57
N ALA A 366 0.49 -10.10 0.70
CA ALA A 366 -0.72 -9.36 1.01
C ALA A 366 -1.94 -10.27 1.12
N VAL A 367 -2.88 -9.88 1.98
CA VAL A 367 -4.26 -10.35 1.89
C VAL A 367 -4.91 -9.70 0.66
N THR A 368 -5.31 -10.53 -0.29
CA THR A 368 -5.98 -10.11 -1.52
C THR A 368 -7.36 -10.73 -1.62
N LEU A 369 -7.47 -12.02 -1.28
CA LEU A 369 -8.69 -12.82 -1.32
C LEU A 369 -9.22 -13.04 0.09
N GLY A 370 -10.50 -13.31 0.24
CA GLY A 370 -11.06 -13.67 1.55
C GLY A 370 -12.23 -12.79 1.98
N GLY A 371 -12.50 -12.77 3.29
CA GLY A 371 -13.69 -12.13 3.87
C GLY A 371 -13.83 -10.61 3.67
N TYR A 372 -12.74 -9.93 3.28
CA TYR A 372 -12.73 -8.49 3.01
C TYR A 372 -13.21 -8.12 1.62
N LEU A 373 -13.29 -9.10 0.72
CA LEU A 373 -13.60 -8.84 -0.68
C LEU A 373 -15.09 -8.98 -0.94
N GLY A 374 -15.62 -8.03 -1.70
CA GLY A 374 -16.93 -8.11 -2.31
C GLY A 374 -16.95 -9.10 -3.50
N ASP A 375 -17.86 -8.88 -4.44
CA ASP A 375 -18.02 -9.69 -5.64
C ASP A 375 -16.90 -9.42 -6.67
N TYR A 376 -15.69 -9.91 -6.38
CA TYR A 376 -14.57 -9.84 -7.31
C TYR A 376 -14.62 -10.96 -8.33
N LYS A 377 -14.04 -10.66 -9.48
CA LYS A 377 -13.85 -11.60 -10.60
C LYS A 377 -12.36 -11.80 -10.84
N PRO A 378 -11.97 -12.91 -11.49
CA PRO A 378 -10.62 -13.09 -11.99
C PRO A 378 -10.12 -11.85 -12.75
N GLY A 379 -8.89 -11.44 -12.48
CA GLY A 379 -8.28 -10.26 -13.09
C GLY A 379 -8.59 -8.91 -12.44
N ASP A 380 -9.57 -8.84 -11.53
CA ASP A 380 -9.87 -7.60 -10.81
C ASP A 380 -8.71 -7.16 -9.92
N ARG A 381 -8.51 -5.84 -9.82
CA ARG A 381 -7.57 -5.24 -8.86
C ARG A 381 -8.21 -5.16 -7.49
N ALA A 382 -7.52 -5.70 -6.49
CA ALA A 382 -8.03 -5.67 -5.13
C ALA A 382 -7.97 -4.24 -4.57
N HIS A 383 -9.10 -3.78 -4.06
CA HIS A 383 -9.18 -2.49 -3.40
C HIS A 383 -8.39 -2.50 -2.08
N SER A 384 -7.70 -1.39 -1.80
CA SER A 384 -7.29 -1.09 -0.42
C SER A 384 -8.54 -0.75 0.38
N HIS A 385 -8.73 -1.37 1.51
CA HIS A 385 -9.78 -0.99 2.47
C HIS A 385 -9.37 0.27 3.22
#